data_bfce36f4ed8551863f4e3ef0ee444cf2
#
_entry.id   bfce36f4ed8551863f4e3ef0ee444cf2
#
_cell.length_a   1.000
_cell.length_b   1.000
_cell.length_c   1.000
_cell.angle_alpha   90.00
_cell.angle_beta   90.00
_cell.angle_gamma   90.00
#
_symmetry.space_group_name_H-M   'P 1'
#
loop_
_entity.id
_entity.type
_entity.pdbx_description
1 polymer ?
#
loop_
_entity_poly.entity_id
_entity_poly.type
_entity_poly.pdbx_seq_one_letter_code
_entity_poly.pdbx_strand_id
1 'polypeptide(L)'
;MNNTIFDDVFRTMIEKMPYLAVPLINEVFHTSYPEDVKIVQLRNEHQQEDGEIITDSCLLIGKKMYHIECQSTDDTTMVIRMIEYDFAIGIEHAEKQGRRYRIEFPKSCVLFLRSSGNTPDHLEADVVFPDGNTYVYSIPTVKMVDYTKDSIFEKNLLMLLPFYPMCRKTPCFSYGDIRRVHRIYASN
;
A
#
# COMPACT_ATOMS: atom_id res chain seq x y z
N MET A 1 11.62 9.73 -13.14
CA MET A 1 10.42 8.95 -12.77
C MET A 1 9.22 9.53 -13.51
N ASN A 2 8.51 8.72 -14.29
CA ASN A 2 7.23 9.18 -14.83
C ASN A 2 6.17 8.94 -13.77
N ASN A 3 5.99 9.88 -12.86
CA ASN A 3 4.83 9.88 -11.98
C ASN A 3 3.59 9.86 -12.85
N THR A 4 2.79 8.82 -12.74
CA THR A 4 1.51 8.79 -13.42
C THR A 4 0.50 9.59 -12.59
N ILE A 5 -0.52 10.15 -13.23
CA ILE A 5 -1.62 10.88 -12.55
C ILE A 5 -2.27 10.04 -11.43
N PHE A 6 -2.12 8.72 -11.48
CA PHE A 6 -2.68 7.78 -10.52
C PHE A 6 -1.87 7.69 -9.24
N ASP A 7 -0.54 7.77 -9.35
CA ASP A 7 0.37 7.83 -8.20
C ASP A 7 0.08 9.12 -7.42
N ASP A 8 -0.11 10.25 -8.13
CA ASP A 8 -0.46 11.52 -7.51
C ASP A 8 -1.83 11.48 -6.81
N VAL A 9 -2.83 10.83 -7.44
CA VAL A 9 -4.16 10.65 -6.82
C VAL A 9 -4.05 9.79 -5.56
N PHE A 10 -3.32 8.67 -5.64
CA PHE A 10 -3.13 7.78 -4.50
C PHE A 10 -2.45 8.49 -3.33
N ARG A 11 -1.31 9.15 -3.58
CA ARG A 11 -0.59 9.93 -2.57
C ARG A 11 -1.47 11.01 -1.95
N THR A 12 -2.19 11.77 -2.78
CA THR A 12 -3.11 12.81 -2.28
C THR A 12 -4.18 12.24 -1.37
N MET A 13 -4.73 11.06 -1.70
CA MET A 13 -5.72 10.39 -0.85
C MET A 13 -5.11 9.98 0.49
N ILE A 14 -3.93 9.37 0.48
CA ILE A 14 -3.21 9.01 1.71
C ILE A 14 -2.91 10.25 2.55
N GLU A 15 -2.42 11.33 1.93
CA GLU A 15 -2.08 12.56 2.65
C GLU A 15 -3.30 13.26 3.28
N LYS A 16 -4.41 13.33 2.56
CA LYS A 16 -5.58 14.08 3.01
C LYS A 16 -6.59 13.24 3.78
N MET A 17 -6.64 11.94 3.49
CA MET A 17 -7.65 11.01 4.01
C MET A 17 -7.01 9.66 4.39
N PRO A 18 -5.99 9.62 5.28
CA PRO A 18 -5.27 8.38 5.61
C PRO A 18 -6.19 7.29 6.19
N TYR A 19 -7.30 7.66 6.82
CA TYR A 19 -8.29 6.72 7.35
C TYR A 19 -8.89 5.81 6.27
N LEU A 20 -8.89 6.23 4.99
CA LEU A 20 -9.34 5.39 3.88
C LEU A 20 -8.44 4.17 3.63
N ALA A 21 -7.20 4.20 4.11
CA ALA A 21 -6.29 3.06 4.01
C ALA A 21 -6.59 1.96 5.05
N VAL A 22 -7.29 2.28 6.16
CA VAL A 22 -7.53 1.33 7.25
C VAL A 22 -8.29 0.07 6.78
N PRO A 23 -9.40 0.17 6.04
CA PRO A 23 -10.08 -1.02 5.54
C PRO A 23 -9.21 -1.87 4.60
N LEU A 24 -8.37 -1.24 3.77
CA LEU A 24 -7.43 -1.96 2.91
C LEU A 24 -6.34 -2.66 3.74
N ILE A 25 -5.79 -2.00 4.75
CA ILE A 25 -4.84 -2.60 5.70
C ILE A 25 -5.48 -3.80 6.42
N ASN A 26 -6.73 -3.66 6.86
CA ASN A 26 -7.46 -4.75 7.49
C ASN A 26 -7.65 -5.94 6.55
N GLU A 27 -8.02 -5.69 5.32
CA GLU A 27 -8.23 -6.72 4.29
C GLU A 27 -6.93 -7.48 3.97
N VAL A 28 -5.85 -6.73 3.68
CA VAL A 28 -4.59 -7.31 3.20
C VAL A 28 -3.80 -8.00 4.31
N PHE A 29 -3.76 -7.40 5.49
CA PHE A 29 -2.91 -7.90 6.59
C PHE A 29 -3.71 -8.63 7.67
N HIS A 30 -5.00 -8.92 7.42
CA HIS A 30 -5.89 -9.63 8.35
C HIS A 30 -5.89 -8.99 9.75
N THR A 31 -5.97 -7.67 9.78
CA THR A 31 -6.11 -6.90 11.00
C THR A 31 -7.57 -6.48 11.21
N SER A 32 -7.89 -5.91 12.36
CA SER A 32 -9.23 -5.47 12.71
C SER A 32 -9.21 -4.10 13.39
N TYR A 33 -8.49 -3.17 12.80
CA TYR A 33 -8.48 -1.80 13.30
C TYR A 33 -9.85 -1.16 13.13
N PRO A 34 -10.34 -0.41 14.13
CA PRO A 34 -11.54 0.39 13.98
C PRO A 34 -11.29 1.56 13.01
N GLU A 35 -12.37 2.11 12.41
CA GLU A 35 -12.26 3.18 11.42
C GLU A 35 -11.66 4.47 11.99
N ASP A 36 -11.87 4.73 13.28
CA ASP A 36 -11.36 5.89 14.01
C ASP A 36 -9.97 5.67 14.65
N VAL A 37 -9.28 4.59 14.24
CA VAL A 37 -7.93 4.33 14.76
C VAL A 37 -7.00 5.50 14.46
N LYS A 38 -6.18 5.87 15.45
CA LYS A 38 -5.17 6.90 15.26
C LYS A 38 -4.10 6.44 14.29
N ILE A 39 -3.96 7.18 13.20
CA ILE A 39 -2.94 7.00 12.17
C ILE A 39 -1.93 8.15 12.25
N VAL A 40 -0.66 7.82 12.15
CA VAL A 40 0.40 8.81 11.94
C VAL A 40 0.99 8.56 10.56
N GLN A 41 0.98 9.57 9.71
CA GLN A 41 1.71 9.51 8.45
C GLN A 41 3.18 9.69 8.75
N LEU A 42 3.99 8.77 8.27
CA LEU A 42 5.43 8.88 8.31
C LEU A 42 5.92 9.60 7.04
N ARG A 43 7.19 9.97 7.04
CA ARG A 43 7.79 10.59 5.86
C ARG A 43 7.82 9.61 4.70
N ASN A 44 7.48 10.09 3.51
CA ASN A 44 7.55 9.31 2.26
C ASN A 44 8.84 9.56 1.48
N GLU A 45 9.61 10.58 1.84
CA GLU A 45 10.87 10.97 1.22
C GLU A 45 12.03 10.47 2.09
N HIS A 46 12.83 9.55 1.55
CA HIS A 46 13.95 8.93 2.26
C HIS A 46 15.26 9.35 1.59
N GLN A 47 16.07 10.13 2.30
CA GLN A 47 17.34 10.65 1.80
C GLN A 47 18.39 9.54 1.76
N GLN A 48 19.03 9.37 0.62
CA GLN A 48 20.21 8.51 0.43
C GLN A 48 21.37 9.31 -0.15
N GLU A 49 22.60 8.79 -0.04
CA GLU A 49 23.80 9.47 -0.56
C GLU A 49 23.71 9.71 -2.08
N ASP A 50 23.10 8.80 -2.82
CA ASP A 50 22.96 8.82 -4.27
C ASP A 50 21.63 9.37 -4.79
N GLY A 51 20.76 9.89 -3.90
CA GLY A 51 19.46 10.43 -4.29
C GLY A 51 18.38 10.28 -3.22
N GLU A 52 17.15 10.47 -3.64
CA GLU A 52 15.97 10.39 -2.79
C GLU A 52 15.08 9.22 -3.22
N ILE A 53 14.72 8.37 -2.26
CA ILE A 53 13.68 7.36 -2.43
C ILE A 53 12.35 8.01 -2.03
N ILE A 54 11.36 7.96 -2.91
CA ILE A 54 10.02 8.46 -2.64
C ILE A 54 9.06 7.27 -2.68
N THR A 55 8.41 7.00 -1.56
CA THR A 55 7.37 5.98 -1.42
C THR A 55 5.97 6.58 -1.58
N ASP A 56 4.99 5.77 -1.96
CA ASP A 56 3.62 6.27 -2.14
C ASP A 56 2.91 6.45 -0.80
N SER A 57 3.19 5.62 0.19
CA SER A 57 2.64 5.78 1.54
C SER A 57 3.49 5.11 2.60
N CYS A 58 3.60 5.74 3.76
CA CYS A 58 4.10 5.10 4.97
C CYS A 58 3.24 5.54 6.16
N LEU A 59 2.56 4.58 6.79
CA LEU A 59 1.60 4.82 7.85
C LEU A 59 1.98 4.06 9.12
N LEU A 60 1.83 4.71 10.27
CA LEU A 60 2.02 4.10 11.58
C LEU A 60 0.67 3.98 12.30
N ILE A 61 0.29 2.76 12.66
CA ILE A 61 -0.89 2.46 13.49
C ILE A 61 -0.42 1.75 14.76
N GLY A 62 -0.55 2.44 15.86
CA GLY A 62 0.04 1.97 17.12
C GLY A 62 1.56 1.89 17.03
N LYS A 63 2.11 0.67 16.99
CA LYS A 63 3.56 0.42 16.82
C LYS A 63 3.91 -0.27 15.50
N LYS A 64 2.94 -0.45 14.61
CA LYS A 64 3.15 -1.16 13.35
C LYS A 64 3.19 -0.20 12.19
N MET A 65 4.22 -0.31 11.38
CA MET A 65 4.37 0.43 10.13
C MET A 65 3.71 -0.34 8.99
N TYR A 66 3.05 0.41 8.11
CA TYR A 66 2.39 -0.09 6.90
C TYR A 66 2.87 0.72 5.70
N HIS A 67 3.27 0.02 4.66
CA HIS A 67 3.72 0.61 3.41
C HIS A 67 2.86 0.06 2.26
N ILE A 68 2.21 0.94 1.51
CA ILE A 68 1.36 0.59 0.38
C ILE A 68 1.88 1.34 -0.84
N GLU A 69 2.32 0.60 -1.84
CA GLU A 69 2.72 1.14 -3.14
C GLU A 69 1.61 0.94 -4.16
N CYS A 70 1.34 1.97 -4.97
CA CYS A 70 0.36 1.93 -6.04
C CYS A 70 1.08 1.87 -7.39
N GLN A 71 0.81 0.83 -8.19
CA GLN A 71 1.43 0.64 -9.48
C GLN A 71 0.37 0.55 -10.60
N SER A 72 0.60 1.30 -11.67
CA SER A 72 -0.32 1.32 -12.82
C SER A 72 -0.42 -0.02 -13.54
N THR A 73 0.69 -0.76 -13.58
CA THR A 73 0.82 -2.04 -14.28
C THR A 73 1.68 -3.01 -13.49
N ASP A 74 1.47 -4.30 -13.75
CA ASP A 74 2.30 -5.36 -13.21
C ASP A 74 3.76 -5.20 -13.67
N ASP A 75 4.67 -5.19 -12.70
CA ASP A 75 6.11 -5.08 -12.90
C ASP A 75 6.82 -6.09 -11.99
N THR A 76 7.48 -7.07 -12.59
CA THR A 76 8.20 -8.12 -11.87
C THR A 76 9.41 -7.60 -11.08
N THR A 77 9.95 -6.42 -11.44
CA THR A 77 11.06 -5.79 -10.70
C THR A 77 10.58 -5.10 -9.43
N MET A 78 9.27 -4.98 -9.24
CA MET A 78 8.68 -4.29 -8.09
C MET A 78 9.12 -4.87 -6.75
N VAL A 79 9.34 -6.18 -6.66
CA VAL A 79 9.84 -6.80 -5.41
C VAL A 79 11.19 -6.24 -4.97
N ILE A 80 12.09 -5.95 -5.92
CA ILE A 80 13.40 -5.36 -5.61
C ILE A 80 13.24 -3.94 -5.07
N ARG A 81 12.39 -3.13 -5.72
CA ARG A 81 12.08 -1.78 -5.25
C ARG A 81 11.46 -1.80 -3.85
N MET A 82 10.57 -2.75 -3.59
CA MET A 82 9.93 -2.89 -2.27
C MET A 82 10.95 -3.24 -1.17
N ILE A 83 11.94 -4.11 -1.45
CA ILE A 83 13.04 -4.37 -0.49
C ILE A 83 13.80 -3.08 -0.19
N GLU A 84 14.13 -2.31 -1.22
CA GLU A 84 14.85 -1.04 -1.10
C GLU A 84 14.07 -0.02 -0.27
N TYR A 85 12.77 0.13 -0.54
CA TYR A 85 11.88 1.03 0.17
C TYR A 85 11.69 0.60 1.64
N ASP A 86 11.39 -0.67 1.88
CA ASP A 86 11.17 -1.20 3.22
C ASP A 86 12.44 -1.10 4.09
N PHE A 87 13.60 -1.28 3.46
CA PHE A 87 14.88 -1.12 4.13
C PHE A 87 15.14 0.35 4.49
N ALA A 88 14.86 1.29 3.58
CA ALA A 88 14.98 2.72 3.85
C ALA A 88 14.06 3.15 5.01
N ILE A 89 12.78 2.74 4.99
CA ILE A 89 11.83 2.98 6.08
C ILE A 89 12.34 2.37 7.38
N GLY A 90 12.80 1.11 7.33
CA GLY A 90 13.30 0.40 8.51
C GLY A 90 14.54 1.06 9.14
N ILE A 91 15.46 1.60 8.34
CA ILE A 91 16.65 2.32 8.82
C ILE A 91 16.25 3.61 9.53
N GLU A 92 15.35 4.41 8.95
CA GLU A 92 14.91 5.67 9.58
C GLU A 92 14.27 5.47 10.95
N HIS A 93 13.65 4.31 11.17
CA HIS A 93 12.97 3.96 12.42
C HIS A 93 13.76 2.96 13.26
N ALA A 94 15.05 2.75 12.95
CA ALA A 94 15.89 1.78 13.64
C ALA A 94 16.10 2.13 15.13
N GLU A 95 15.79 1.19 15.99
CA GLU A 95 15.96 1.35 17.44
C GLU A 95 17.36 0.93 17.89
N LYS A 96 18.06 1.83 18.58
CA LYS A 96 19.36 1.51 19.16
C LYS A 96 19.18 0.73 20.46
N GLN A 97 19.74 -0.48 20.50
CA GLN A 97 19.74 -1.38 21.66
C GLN A 97 21.19 -1.64 22.10
N GLY A 98 21.74 -0.77 22.93
CA GLY A 98 23.13 -0.81 23.33
C GLY A 98 24.08 -0.53 22.17
N ARG A 99 24.83 -1.55 21.71
CA ARG A 99 25.71 -1.48 20.53
C ARG A 99 25.09 -2.05 19.27
N ARG A 100 23.84 -2.50 19.31
CA ARG A 100 23.12 -3.07 18.19
C ARG A 100 22.00 -2.11 17.76
N TYR A 101 21.59 -2.24 16.50
CA TYR A 101 20.39 -1.62 16.00
C TYR A 101 19.37 -2.72 15.65
N ARG A 102 18.12 -2.49 16.03
CA ARG A 102 16.98 -3.28 15.57
C ARG A 102 16.33 -2.51 14.40
N ILE A 103 16.35 -3.11 13.24
CA ILE A 103 15.68 -2.60 12.04
C ILE A 103 14.43 -3.44 11.85
N GLU A 104 13.28 -2.80 11.78
CA GLU A 104 12.00 -3.47 11.62
C GLU A 104 11.39 -3.00 10.30
N PHE A 105 11.11 -3.94 9.40
CA PHE A 105 10.48 -3.63 8.12
C PHE A 105 8.99 -3.34 8.32
N PRO A 106 8.39 -2.43 7.53
CA PRO A 106 6.96 -2.25 7.53
C PRO A 106 6.23 -3.50 7.03
N LYS A 107 4.95 -3.59 7.29
CA LYS A 107 4.07 -4.51 6.57
C LYS A 107 3.71 -3.87 5.25
N SER A 108 4.18 -4.45 4.16
CA SER A 108 4.11 -3.84 2.84
C SER A 108 3.22 -4.61 1.89
N CYS A 109 2.55 -3.90 0.99
CA CYS A 109 1.82 -4.49 -0.13
C CYS A 109 1.88 -3.59 -1.37
N VAL A 110 1.64 -4.20 -2.54
CA VAL A 110 1.54 -3.47 -3.81
C VAL A 110 0.12 -3.54 -4.34
N LEU A 111 -0.46 -2.37 -4.62
CA LEU A 111 -1.73 -2.23 -5.32
C LEU A 111 -1.49 -2.12 -6.82
N PHE A 112 -1.84 -3.14 -7.58
CA PHE A 112 -1.83 -3.10 -9.04
C PHE A 112 -3.18 -2.62 -9.60
N LEU A 113 -3.16 -1.47 -10.27
CA LEU A 113 -4.36 -0.92 -10.92
C LEU A 113 -4.75 -1.70 -12.17
N ARG A 114 -3.75 -2.23 -12.87
CA ARG A 114 -3.92 -3.15 -13.98
C ARG A 114 -3.08 -4.39 -13.74
N SER A 115 -3.72 -5.53 -13.80
CA SER A 115 -3.11 -6.84 -13.62
C SER A 115 -3.55 -7.79 -14.71
N SER A 116 -2.80 -8.86 -14.91
CA SER A 116 -3.11 -9.96 -15.81
C SER A 116 -3.42 -11.22 -14.99
N GLY A 117 -3.88 -12.28 -15.67
CA GLY A 117 -4.06 -13.58 -15.02
C GLY A 117 -2.75 -14.20 -14.49
N ASN A 118 -1.60 -13.66 -14.90
CA ASN A 118 -0.28 -14.12 -14.46
C ASN A 118 0.29 -13.27 -13.30
N THR A 119 -0.37 -12.18 -12.92
CA THR A 119 0.06 -11.37 -11.77
C THR A 119 -0.08 -12.19 -10.50
N PRO A 120 1.01 -12.46 -9.77
CA PRO A 120 0.98 -13.33 -8.60
C PRO A 120 0.24 -12.69 -7.43
N ASP A 121 -0.19 -13.50 -6.46
CA ASP A 121 -0.80 -13.00 -5.21
C ASP A 121 0.26 -12.47 -4.23
N HIS A 122 1.52 -12.87 -4.42
CA HIS A 122 2.67 -12.38 -3.66
C HIS A 122 3.84 -12.11 -4.60
N LEU A 123 4.53 -11.02 -4.38
CA LEU A 123 5.85 -10.78 -4.98
C LEU A 123 6.90 -11.34 -4.03
N GLU A 124 7.85 -12.12 -4.57
CA GLU A 124 8.84 -12.83 -3.76
C GLU A 124 10.25 -12.63 -4.29
N ALA A 125 11.20 -12.57 -3.35
CA ALA A 125 12.62 -12.56 -3.64
C ALA A 125 13.39 -13.35 -2.58
N ASP A 126 14.37 -14.12 -3.00
CA ASP A 126 15.32 -14.78 -2.13
C ASP A 126 16.45 -13.82 -1.75
N VAL A 127 16.54 -13.45 -0.47
CA VAL A 127 17.64 -12.65 0.07
C VAL A 127 18.66 -13.60 0.67
N VAL A 128 19.79 -13.78 -0.03
CA VAL A 128 20.86 -14.69 0.37
C VAL A 128 21.94 -13.91 1.11
N PHE A 129 22.23 -14.30 2.35
CA PHE A 129 23.27 -13.69 3.17
C PHE A 129 24.64 -14.36 2.94
N PRO A 130 25.76 -13.66 3.24
CA PRO A 130 27.12 -14.20 3.03
C PRO A 130 27.42 -15.48 3.79
N ASP A 131 26.70 -15.77 4.88
CA ASP A 131 26.81 -17.02 5.66
C ASP A 131 26.02 -18.19 5.05
N GLY A 132 25.38 -17.98 3.89
CA GLY A 132 24.56 -18.96 3.18
C GLY A 132 23.12 -19.05 3.66
N ASN A 133 22.73 -18.30 4.68
CA ASN A 133 21.33 -18.21 5.08
C ASN A 133 20.50 -17.48 4.02
N THR A 134 19.31 -18.00 3.75
CA THR A 134 18.35 -17.40 2.81
C THR A 134 17.08 -17.05 3.55
N TYR A 135 16.59 -15.84 3.31
CA TYR A 135 15.28 -15.42 3.75
C TYR A 135 14.41 -15.07 2.55
N VAL A 136 13.22 -15.64 2.48
CA VAL A 136 12.25 -15.29 1.44
C VAL A 136 11.55 -14.01 1.85
N TYR A 137 11.84 -12.92 1.14
CA TYR A 137 11.07 -11.69 1.26
C TYR A 137 9.82 -11.83 0.41
N SER A 138 8.65 -11.79 1.03
CA SER A 138 7.36 -11.99 0.37
C SER A 138 6.37 -10.91 0.79
N ILE A 139 5.76 -10.24 -0.18
CA ILE A 139 4.76 -9.20 0.05
C ILE A 139 3.48 -9.49 -0.75
N PRO A 140 2.30 -9.29 -0.16
CA PRO A 140 1.04 -9.51 -0.84
C PRO A 140 0.79 -8.46 -1.93
N THR A 141 0.09 -8.87 -2.98
CA THR A 141 -0.41 -7.98 -4.03
C THR A 141 -1.92 -7.79 -3.91
N VAL A 142 -2.37 -6.58 -4.17
CA VAL A 142 -3.78 -6.22 -4.30
C VAL A 142 -4.05 -5.95 -5.76
N LYS A 143 -4.92 -6.73 -6.39
CA LYS A 143 -5.22 -6.58 -7.80
C LYS A 143 -6.62 -5.97 -7.95
N MET A 144 -6.70 -4.78 -8.56
CA MET A 144 -7.99 -4.10 -8.75
C MET A 144 -9.03 -4.94 -9.49
N VAL A 145 -8.60 -5.85 -10.39
CA VAL A 145 -9.52 -6.72 -11.13
C VAL A 145 -10.29 -7.69 -10.24
N ASP A 146 -9.77 -8.04 -9.05
CA ASP A 146 -10.39 -8.96 -8.11
C ASP A 146 -11.55 -8.32 -7.35
N TYR A 147 -11.68 -6.99 -7.42
CA TYR A 147 -12.72 -6.26 -6.71
C TYR A 147 -13.85 -5.85 -7.66
N THR A 148 -15.07 -6.17 -7.27
CA THR A 148 -16.28 -5.62 -7.87
C THR A 148 -16.66 -4.34 -7.15
N LYS A 149 -17.51 -3.52 -7.79
CA LYS A 149 -18.04 -2.32 -7.14
C LYS A 149 -18.76 -2.66 -5.83
N ASP A 150 -19.55 -3.73 -5.82
CA ASP A 150 -20.28 -4.16 -4.63
C ASP A 150 -19.33 -4.62 -3.53
N SER A 151 -18.31 -5.42 -3.85
CA SER A 151 -17.31 -5.84 -2.85
C SER A 151 -16.52 -4.68 -2.26
N ILE A 152 -16.22 -3.64 -3.06
CA ILE A 152 -15.58 -2.41 -2.56
C ILE A 152 -16.47 -1.72 -1.51
N PHE A 153 -17.78 -1.61 -1.77
CA PHE A 153 -18.70 -1.01 -0.80
C PHE A 153 -18.96 -1.91 0.41
N GLU A 154 -19.09 -3.21 0.23
CA GLU A 154 -19.31 -4.17 1.32
C GLU A 154 -18.13 -4.22 2.30
N LYS A 155 -16.90 -4.12 1.78
CA LYS A 155 -15.67 -4.14 2.57
C LYS A 155 -15.17 -2.74 2.96
N ASN A 156 -15.91 -1.69 2.64
CA ASN A 156 -15.56 -0.29 2.88
C ASN A 156 -14.20 0.13 2.24
N LEU A 157 -13.79 -0.50 1.13
CA LEU A 157 -12.53 -0.23 0.44
C LEU A 157 -12.61 1.03 -0.44
N LEU A 158 -13.11 2.12 0.11
CA LEU A 158 -13.47 3.33 -0.65
C LEU A 158 -12.27 4.00 -1.32
N MET A 159 -11.06 3.80 -0.81
CA MET A 159 -9.85 4.29 -1.47
C MET A 159 -9.61 3.68 -2.84
N LEU A 160 -10.21 2.52 -3.16
CA LEU A 160 -10.10 1.87 -4.47
C LEU A 160 -11.06 2.45 -5.52
N LEU A 161 -12.09 3.18 -5.10
CA LEU A 161 -13.13 3.68 -6.02
C LEU A 161 -12.61 4.57 -7.15
N PRO A 162 -11.67 5.53 -6.92
CA PRO A 162 -11.14 6.37 -7.99
C PRO A 162 -10.44 5.59 -9.11
N PHE A 163 -9.93 4.39 -8.80
CA PHE A 163 -9.19 3.55 -9.73
C PHE A 163 -10.08 2.50 -10.42
N TYR A 164 -11.29 2.28 -9.92
CA TYR A 164 -12.20 1.28 -10.47
C TYR A 164 -12.50 1.47 -11.98
N PRO A 165 -12.67 2.69 -12.52
CA PRO A 165 -12.89 2.92 -13.94
C PRO A 165 -11.78 2.39 -14.85
N MET A 166 -10.57 2.26 -14.34
CA MET A 166 -9.39 1.85 -15.11
C MET A 166 -9.33 0.36 -15.40
N CYS A 167 -10.00 -0.44 -14.58
CA CYS A 167 -9.93 -1.90 -14.62
C CYS A 167 -10.99 -2.49 -15.56
N ARG A 168 -11.96 -1.70 -15.99
CA ARG A 168 -13.11 -2.18 -16.77
C ARG A 168 -13.47 -1.25 -17.93
N LYS A 169 -13.84 -1.85 -19.07
CA LYS A 169 -14.23 -1.14 -20.30
C LYS A 169 -15.63 -0.48 -20.24
N THR A 170 -16.34 -0.55 -19.13
CA THR A 170 -17.73 -0.06 -19.00
C THR A 170 -17.81 1.14 -18.06
N PRO A 171 -18.68 2.14 -18.35
CA PRO A 171 -18.82 3.34 -17.53
C PRO A 171 -19.44 3.01 -16.17
N CYS A 172 -19.00 3.71 -15.17
CA CYS A 172 -18.60 3.17 -13.93
C CYS A 172 -19.45 3.55 -12.72
N PHE A 173 -19.95 4.78 -12.64
CA PHE A 173 -20.69 5.24 -11.47
C PHE A 173 -22.06 5.76 -11.84
N SER A 174 -23.08 5.21 -11.19
CA SER A 174 -24.45 5.74 -11.23
C SER A 174 -24.66 6.76 -10.12
N TYR A 175 -25.71 7.57 -10.23
CA TYR A 175 -26.12 8.47 -9.17
C TYR A 175 -26.40 7.72 -7.84
N GLY A 176 -26.79 6.45 -7.90
CA GLY A 176 -26.97 5.57 -6.76
C GLY A 176 -25.65 5.29 -6.02
N ASP A 177 -24.53 5.20 -6.74
CA ASP A 177 -23.21 4.95 -6.15
C ASP A 177 -22.71 6.18 -5.37
N ILE A 178 -22.93 7.38 -5.90
CA ILE A 178 -22.61 8.64 -5.22
C ILE A 178 -23.40 8.74 -3.91
N ARG A 179 -24.69 8.39 -3.92
CA ARG A 179 -25.49 8.34 -2.69
C ARG A 179 -25.00 7.30 -1.68
N ARG A 180 -24.43 6.20 -2.15
CA ARG A 180 -23.90 5.13 -1.29
C ARG A 180 -22.65 5.61 -0.57
N VAL A 181 -21.73 6.27 -1.28
CA VAL A 181 -20.57 6.94 -0.68
C VAL A 181 -21.00 7.98 0.35
N HIS A 182 -21.94 8.86 -0.02
CA HIS A 182 -22.41 9.91 0.88
C HIS A 182 -23.06 9.37 2.16
N ARG A 183 -23.73 8.22 2.09
CA ARG A 183 -24.35 7.57 3.26
C ARG A 183 -23.31 7.00 4.23
N ILE A 184 -22.20 6.47 3.72
CA ILE A 184 -21.11 5.93 4.55
C ILE A 184 -20.43 7.08 5.32
N TYR A 185 -20.23 8.24 4.70
CA TYR A 185 -19.60 9.40 5.35
C TYR A 185 -20.52 10.25 6.22
N ALA A 186 -21.83 10.18 6.01
CA ALA A 186 -22.81 10.96 6.81
C ALA A 186 -23.25 10.22 8.10
N SER A 187 -22.84 8.98 8.28
CA SER A 187 -23.14 8.16 9.47
C SER A 187 -21.98 8.11 10.48
N ASN A 188 -20.89 8.80 10.19
CA ASN A 188 -19.75 9.03 11.08
C ASN A 188 -19.63 10.54 11.37
#